data_8fa721b1dc4d8efc3ce68f70764431a8
#
_entry.id   8fa721b1dc4d8efc3ce68f70764431a8
#
_cell.length_a   1.000
_cell.length_b   1.000
_cell.length_c   1.000
_cell.angle_alpha   90.00
_cell.angle_beta   90.00
_cell.angle_gamma   90.00
#
_symmetry.space_group_name_H-M   'P 1'
#
loop_
_entity.id
_entity.type
_entity.pdbx_description
1 polymer ?
#
loop_
_entity_poly.entity_id
_entity_poly.type
_entity_poly.pdbx_seq_one_letter_code
_entity_poly.pdbx_strand_id
1 'polypeptide(L)'
;RGFDSVGDIVDYTPGVNMNQGEGHRDAVVFRGILSTADFFVDGVRDDVQYYRSLYNVEQVEILRGPNALLFGRGGAGGILNRVTKKAEIGQDFNAYSLSLDTFGASEVYLDRNVAIDETTAFRLNAYSDTFENHRDFSDGSGYGVNPSFKYELSDQTTLDVSVEVIDYD
;
A
#
# COMPACT_ATOMS: atom_id res chain seq x y z
N ARG A 1 7.23 12.28 7.11
CA ARG A 1 7.30 11.09 7.99
C ARG A 1 7.39 9.90 7.07
N GLY A 2 8.42 9.08 7.18
CA GLY A 2 8.47 7.80 6.49
C GLY A 2 7.48 6.86 7.18
N PHE A 3 6.42 6.49 6.50
CA PHE A 3 5.53 5.40 6.89
C PHE A 3 5.75 4.28 5.87
N ASP A 4 6.11 3.12 6.35
CA ASP A 4 6.49 1.99 5.50
C ASP A 4 5.38 0.94 5.47
N SER A 5 4.52 0.94 6.49
CA SER A 5 3.39 0.02 6.63
C SER A 5 2.08 0.74 6.97
N VAL A 6 0.98 0.02 6.75
CA VAL A 6 -0.35 0.47 7.20
C VAL A 6 -0.40 0.63 8.72
N GLY A 7 0.34 -0.20 9.47
CA GLY A 7 0.43 -0.12 10.93
C GLY A 7 0.92 1.24 11.41
N ASP A 8 1.95 1.79 10.76
CA ASP A 8 2.52 3.08 11.12
C ASP A 8 1.52 4.24 10.99
N ILE A 9 0.67 4.20 9.97
CA ILE A 9 -0.38 5.21 9.76
C ILE A 9 -1.48 5.08 10.82
N VAL A 10 -1.85 3.85 11.13
CA VAL A 10 -2.94 3.55 12.07
C VAL A 10 -2.62 4.04 13.48
N ASP A 11 -1.37 3.97 13.90
CA ASP A 11 -0.91 4.46 15.22
C ASP A 11 -1.15 5.95 15.44
N TYR A 12 -1.25 6.73 14.36
CA TYR A 12 -1.60 8.15 14.41
C TYR A 12 -3.10 8.42 14.25
N THR A 13 -3.94 7.37 14.14
CA THR A 13 -5.37 7.52 13.90
C THR A 13 -6.17 7.20 15.18
N PRO A 14 -6.79 8.19 15.87
CA PRO A 14 -7.52 7.94 17.11
C PRO A 14 -8.64 6.89 16.94
N GLY A 15 -8.66 5.89 17.84
CA GLY A 15 -9.69 4.84 17.85
C GLY A 15 -9.53 3.78 16.76
N VAL A 16 -8.36 3.73 16.15
CA VAL A 16 -7.93 2.66 15.24
C VAL A 16 -6.63 2.08 15.77
N ASN A 17 -6.48 0.78 15.74
CA ASN A 17 -5.26 0.06 16.07
C ASN A 17 -5.00 -1.03 15.03
N MET A 18 -3.77 -1.49 14.94
CA MET A 18 -3.39 -2.62 14.10
C MET A 18 -3.02 -3.82 14.99
N ASN A 19 -3.49 -4.99 14.59
CA ASN A 19 -3.02 -6.28 15.13
C ASN A 19 -2.32 -7.01 13.99
N GLN A 20 -1.03 -7.22 14.13
CA GLN A 20 -0.20 -7.87 13.10
C GLN A 20 0.05 -9.35 13.38
N GLY A 21 -0.58 -9.90 14.42
CA GLY A 21 -0.42 -11.30 14.79
C GLY A 21 1.05 -11.62 15.05
N GLU A 22 1.57 -12.57 14.31
CA GLU A 22 2.97 -13.00 14.39
C GLU A 22 3.90 -12.12 13.51
N GLY A 23 3.41 -10.98 12.98
CA GLY A 23 4.18 -10.04 12.17
C GLY A 23 4.01 -10.18 10.66
N HIS A 24 3.28 -11.18 10.20
CA HIS A 24 3.13 -11.48 8.76
C HIS A 24 1.77 -11.09 8.15
N ARG A 25 0.88 -10.48 8.94
CA ARG A 25 -0.46 -10.10 8.48
C ARG A 25 -1.00 -8.90 9.22
N ASP A 26 -1.84 -8.14 8.54
CA ASP A 26 -2.56 -7.00 9.10
C ASP A 26 -4.00 -7.36 9.44
N ALA A 27 -4.45 -6.90 10.62
CA ALA A 27 -5.83 -6.91 11.03
C ALA A 27 -6.16 -5.60 11.74
N VAL A 28 -7.08 -4.82 11.18
CA VAL A 28 -7.44 -3.52 11.74
C VAL A 28 -8.44 -3.65 12.87
N VAL A 29 -8.28 -2.86 13.92
CA VAL A 29 -9.18 -2.78 15.06
C VAL A 29 -9.82 -1.40 15.09
N PHE A 30 -11.08 -1.30 14.71
CA PHE A 30 -11.87 -0.08 14.80
C PHE A 30 -12.70 -0.07 16.08
N ARG A 31 -12.38 0.84 17.01
CA ARG A 31 -13.12 1.02 18.28
C ARG A 31 -13.32 -0.29 19.06
N GLY A 32 -12.32 -1.15 19.06
CA GLY A 32 -12.35 -2.43 19.74
C GLY A 32 -12.92 -3.61 18.91
N ILE A 33 -13.37 -3.37 17.69
CA ILE A 33 -13.85 -4.41 16.76
C ILE A 33 -12.69 -4.80 15.85
N LEU A 34 -12.20 -6.02 15.99
CA LEU A 34 -11.17 -6.59 15.12
C LEU A 34 -11.79 -7.04 13.80
N SER A 35 -11.19 -6.63 12.69
CA SER A 35 -11.60 -7.06 11.36
C SER A 35 -10.39 -7.31 10.45
N THR A 36 -10.46 -8.38 9.69
CA THR A 36 -9.54 -8.71 8.59
C THR A 36 -10.17 -8.49 7.22
N ALA A 37 -11.45 -8.15 7.18
CA ALA A 37 -12.26 -8.02 5.97
C ALA A 37 -12.60 -6.56 5.59
N ASP A 38 -12.08 -5.59 6.34
CA ASP A 38 -12.37 -4.18 6.13
C ASP A 38 -11.22 -3.42 5.44
N PHE A 39 -10.42 -4.16 4.68
CA PHE A 39 -9.40 -3.61 3.79
C PHE A 39 -9.91 -3.50 2.35
N PHE A 40 -9.49 -2.43 1.68
CA PHE A 40 -9.81 -2.16 0.28
C PHE A 40 -8.57 -1.64 -0.45
N VAL A 41 -8.52 -1.91 -1.75
CA VAL A 41 -7.56 -1.36 -2.70
C VAL A 41 -8.34 -0.73 -3.84
N ASP A 42 -8.16 0.56 -4.07
CA ASP A 42 -8.88 1.35 -5.08
C ASP A 42 -10.41 1.16 -5.04
N GLY A 43 -10.97 1.02 -3.82
CA GLY A 43 -12.38 0.80 -3.59
C GLY A 43 -12.86 -0.65 -3.76
N VAL A 44 -11.99 -1.57 -4.16
CA VAL A 44 -12.29 -3.01 -4.27
C VAL A 44 -11.85 -3.70 -2.98
N ARG A 45 -12.68 -4.61 -2.48
CA ARG A 45 -12.39 -5.34 -1.24
C ARG A 45 -11.13 -6.21 -1.37
N ASP A 46 -10.26 -6.11 -0.37
CA ASP A 46 -9.04 -6.86 -0.19
C ASP A 46 -9.08 -7.57 1.18
N ASP A 47 -9.77 -8.71 1.25
CA ASP A 47 -9.96 -9.48 2.49
C ASP A 47 -8.97 -10.65 2.66
N VAL A 48 -7.94 -10.71 1.83
CA VAL A 48 -6.81 -11.62 2.00
C VAL A 48 -5.93 -11.14 3.15
N GLN A 49 -5.43 -12.07 3.97
CA GLN A 49 -4.55 -11.75 5.09
C GLN A 49 -3.09 -11.80 4.64
N TYR A 50 -2.43 -10.65 4.64
CA TYR A 50 -1.01 -10.47 4.35
C TYR A 50 -0.50 -9.17 4.98
N TYR A 51 0.81 -8.99 5.01
CA TYR A 51 1.44 -7.73 5.39
C TYR A 51 1.32 -6.71 4.25
N ARG A 52 0.83 -5.52 4.56
CA ARG A 52 0.53 -4.49 3.56
C ARG A 52 1.57 -3.39 3.57
N SER A 53 2.58 -3.51 2.71
CA SER A 53 3.52 -2.43 2.43
C SER A 53 2.83 -1.25 1.74
N LEU A 54 3.43 -0.08 1.86
CA LEU A 54 2.93 1.18 1.28
C LEU A 54 3.72 1.62 0.04
N TYR A 55 4.64 0.81 -0.48
CA TYR A 55 5.55 1.20 -1.56
C TYR A 55 4.85 1.69 -2.84
N ASN A 56 3.69 1.12 -3.16
CA ASN A 56 2.88 1.45 -4.33
C ASN A 56 1.61 2.25 -3.98
N VAL A 57 1.52 2.79 -2.76
CA VAL A 57 0.35 3.49 -2.25
C VAL A 57 0.55 5.00 -2.34
N GLU A 58 -0.39 5.69 -2.96
CA GLU A 58 -0.44 7.15 -3.03
C GLU A 58 -1.10 7.74 -1.78
N GLN A 59 -2.17 7.10 -1.31
CA GLN A 59 -2.99 7.58 -0.20
C GLN A 59 -3.61 6.41 0.56
N VAL A 60 -3.72 6.57 1.88
CA VAL A 60 -4.51 5.68 2.75
C VAL A 60 -5.70 6.45 3.28
N GLU A 61 -6.88 5.92 3.06
CA GLU A 61 -8.15 6.48 3.52
C GLU A 61 -8.70 5.61 4.65
N ILE A 62 -8.92 6.24 5.81
CA ILE A 62 -9.54 5.57 6.96
C ILE A 62 -10.93 6.18 7.16
N LEU A 63 -11.96 5.43 6.76
CA LEU A 63 -13.35 5.86 6.83
C LEU A 63 -14.06 5.18 8.00
N ARG A 64 -14.73 5.96 8.83
CA ARG A 64 -15.42 5.50 10.04
C ARG A 64 -16.88 5.88 10.02
N GLY A 65 -17.72 5.03 10.63
CA GLY A 65 -19.15 5.29 10.73
C GLY A 65 -19.87 5.18 9.38
N PRO A 66 -20.91 5.99 9.10
CA PRO A 66 -21.78 5.87 7.92
C PRO A 66 -21.04 5.94 6.58
N ASN A 67 -19.90 6.63 6.53
CA ASN A 67 -19.09 6.74 5.30
C ASN A 67 -18.54 5.40 4.83
N ALA A 68 -18.32 4.45 5.74
CA ALA A 68 -17.90 3.10 5.39
C ALA A 68 -18.93 2.33 4.56
N LEU A 69 -20.21 2.71 4.63
CA LEU A 69 -21.29 2.08 3.84
C LEU A 69 -21.14 2.29 2.33
N LEU A 70 -20.41 3.30 1.89
CA LEU A 70 -20.09 3.53 0.47
C LEU A 70 -19.30 2.37 -0.16
N PHE A 71 -18.57 1.60 0.67
CA PHE A 71 -17.78 0.46 0.25
C PHE A 71 -18.53 -0.89 0.33
N GLY A 72 -19.84 -0.84 0.62
CA GLY A 72 -20.71 -2.01 0.64
C GLY A 72 -20.73 -2.76 1.97
N ARG A 73 -20.87 -4.08 1.92
CA ARG A 73 -20.99 -4.95 3.10
C ARG A 73 -19.64 -5.10 3.82
N GLY A 74 -19.61 -4.87 5.09
CA GLY A 74 -18.44 -4.87 5.98
C GLY A 74 -18.39 -3.55 6.74
N GLY A 75 -17.31 -3.30 7.47
CA GLY A 75 -17.10 -2.01 8.12
C GLY A 75 -17.93 -1.80 9.37
N ALA A 76 -18.10 -2.82 10.21
CA ALA A 76 -18.79 -2.67 11.51
C ALA A 76 -18.18 -1.54 12.37
N GLY A 77 -16.90 -1.24 12.22
CA GLY A 77 -16.21 -0.14 12.88
C GLY A 77 -15.74 0.96 11.95
N GLY A 78 -15.42 0.60 10.71
CA GLY A 78 -14.83 1.45 9.68
C GLY A 78 -14.20 0.60 8.57
N ILE A 79 -13.57 1.27 7.61
CA ILE A 79 -12.79 0.63 6.53
C ILE A 79 -11.46 1.35 6.35
N LEU A 80 -10.49 0.63 5.78
CA LEU A 80 -9.22 1.16 5.36
C LEU A 80 -9.06 0.90 3.86
N ASN A 81 -9.00 1.96 3.07
CA ASN A 81 -8.79 1.90 1.63
C ASN A 81 -7.40 2.40 1.27
N ARG A 82 -6.64 1.61 0.52
CA ARG A 82 -5.37 2.00 -0.08
C ARG A 82 -5.64 2.44 -1.52
N VAL A 83 -5.25 3.66 -1.85
CA VAL A 83 -5.31 4.18 -3.21
C VAL A 83 -3.93 3.96 -3.83
N THR A 84 -3.86 3.18 -4.90
CA THR A 84 -2.59 2.84 -5.53
C THR A 84 -2.07 3.98 -6.40
N LYS A 85 -0.75 4.06 -6.51
CA LYS A 85 -0.06 4.95 -7.43
C LYS A 85 -0.37 4.54 -8.86
N LYS A 86 -0.84 5.48 -9.69
CA LYS A 86 -1.16 5.26 -11.11
C LYS A 86 -0.17 6.00 -11.99
N ALA A 87 0.00 5.52 -13.22
CA ALA A 87 0.80 6.24 -14.21
C ALA A 87 0.18 7.61 -14.52
N GLU A 88 1.02 8.62 -14.71
CA GLU A 88 0.63 10.02 -14.92
C GLU A 88 1.07 10.47 -16.31
N ILE A 89 0.10 10.80 -17.16
CA ILE A 89 0.34 11.29 -18.52
C ILE A 89 0.97 12.69 -18.45
N GLY A 90 1.93 12.94 -19.32
CA GLY A 90 2.60 14.23 -19.42
C GLY A 90 3.60 14.53 -18.30
N GLN A 91 3.91 13.55 -17.46
CA GLN A 91 4.89 13.71 -16.37
C GLN A 91 6.02 12.69 -16.46
N ASP A 92 7.24 13.16 -16.29
CA ASP A 92 8.44 12.32 -16.14
C ASP A 92 9.09 12.61 -14.80
N PHE A 93 9.16 11.59 -13.94
CA PHE A 93 9.85 11.72 -12.66
C PHE A 93 10.46 10.41 -12.20
N ASN A 94 11.45 10.53 -11.31
CA ASN A 94 12.03 9.42 -10.58
C ASN A 94 12.12 9.80 -9.11
N ALA A 95 11.71 8.89 -8.24
CA ALA A 95 12.00 8.94 -6.82
C ALA A 95 12.62 7.61 -6.40
N TYR A 96 13.59 7.67 -5.52
CA TYR A 96 14.21 6.51 -4.89
C TYR A 96 14.58 6.84 -3.47
N SER A 97 14.52 5.84 -2.62
CA SER A 97 14.90 5.93 -1.23
C SER A 97 15.77 4.73 -0.86
N LEU A 98 16.72 4.98 0.02
CA LEU A 98 17.53 3.96 0.66
C LEU A 98 17.49 4.23 2.16
N SER A 99 17.04 3.25 2.94
CA SER A 99 17.07 3.27 4.40
C SER A 99 18.00 2.18 4.91
N LEU A 100 18.73 2.50 5.96
CA LEU A 100 19.58 1.56 6.70
C LEU A 100 19.37 1.81 8.18
N ASP A 101 19.22 0.77 8.95
CA ASP A 101 19.12 0.91 10.40
C ASP A 101 20.37 0.36 11.11
N THR A 102 20.41 0.51 12.42
CA THR A 102 21.54 0.08 13.27
C THR A 102 21.52 -1.41 13.60
N PHE A 103 20.48 -2.13 13.24
CA PHE A 103 20.35 -3.58 13.45
C PHE A 103 20.76 -4.38 12.22
N GLY A 104 20.97 -3.72 11.05
CA GLY A 104 21.34 -4.34 9.79
C GLY A 104 20.22 -4.38 8.76
N ALA A 105 19.00 -3.96 9.13
CA ALA A 105 17.91 -3.87 8.17
C ALA A 105 18.20 -2.82 7.09
N SER A 106 17.78 -3.12 5.88
CA SER A 106 17.95 -2.24 4.72
C SER A 106 16.69 -2.23 3.88
N GLU A 107 16.40 -1.09 3.27
CA GLU A 107 15.22 -0.89 2.47
C GLU A 107 15.53 0.00 1.27
N VAL A 108 15.08 -0.41 0.09
CA VAL A 108 15.23 0.33 -1.17
C VAL A 108 13.88 0.49 -1.83
N TYR A 109 13.54 1.72 -2.19
CA TYR A 109 12.33 2.05 -2.97
C TYR A 109 12.68 2.71 -4.29
N LEU A 110 11.90 2.40 -5.31
CA LEU A 110 11.91 3.04 -6.61
C LEU A 110 10.48 3.41 -6.99
N ASP A 111 10.30 4.64 -7.46
CA ASP A 111 9.08 5.12 -8.11
C ASP A 111 9.49 5.89 -9.37
N ARG A 112 9.18 5.34 -10.53
CA ARG A 112 9.51 5.95 -11.82
C ARG A 112 8.28 6.06 -12.67
N ASN A 113 7.97 7.29 -13.12
CA ASN A 113 6.93 7.58 -14.12
C ASN A 113 7.57 8.05 -15.41
N VAL A 114 7.07 7.55 -16.53
CA VAL A 114 7.50 7.92 -17.88
C VAL A 114 6.26 8.25 -18.73
N ALA A 115 6.19 9.48 -19.21
CA ALA A 115 5.25 9.85 -20.24
C ALA A 115 5.75 9.32 -21.60
N ILE A 116 5.06 8.32 -22.16
CA ILE A 116 5.46 7.71 -23.45
C ILE A 116 5.06 8.63 -24.61
N ASP A 117 3.86 9.18 -24.55
CA ASP A 117 3.34 10.17 -25.47
C ASP A 117 2.23 11.02 -24.79
N GLU A 118 1.48 11.80 -25.58
CA GLU A 118 0.43 12.71 -25.08
C GLU A 118 -0.78 11.98 -24.47
N THR A 119 -0.93 10.68 -24.71
CA THR A 119 -2.07 9.86 -24.28
C THR A 119 -1.67 8.66 -23.45
N THR A 120 -0.37 8.40 -23.30
CA THR A 120 0.14 7.15 -22.76
C THR A 120 1.22 7.40 -21.71
N ALA A 121 1.11 6.74 -20.58
CA ALA A 121 2.14 6.76 -19.54
C ALA A 121 2.37 5.37 -18.93
N PHE A 122 3.56 5.18 -18.40
CA PHE A 122 3.98 4.01 -17.63
C PHE A 122 4.58 4.44 -16.30
N ARG A 123 4.21 3.76 -15.21
CA ARG A 123 4.83 3.95 -13.89
C ARG A 123 5.27 2.62 -13.32
N LEU A 124 6.44 2.58 -12.74
CA LEU A 124 6.99 1.44 -12.04
C LEU A 124 7.25 1.80 -10.59
N ASN A 125 6.61 1.09 -9.69
CA ASN A 125 6.95 1.09 -8.28
C ASN A 125 7.62 -0.24 -7.94
N ALA A 126 8.71 -0.20 -7.20
CA ALA A 126 9.40 -1.39 -6.73
C ALA A 126 10.02 -1.13 -5.36
N TYR A 127 10.08 -2.17 -4.54
CA TYR A 127 10.83 -2.12 -3.29
C TYR A 127 11.52 -3.47 -3.04
N SER A 128 12.53 -3.42 -2.21
CA SER A 128 13.13 -4.59 -1.57
C SER A 128 13.59 -4.20 -0.18
N ASP A 129 13.29 -5.01 0.79
CA ASP A 129 13.69 -4.81 2.18
C ASP A 129 14.32 -6.07 2.77
N THR A 130 15.19 -5.84 3.74
CA THR A 130 15.61 -6.85 4.71
C THR A 130 15.25 -6.31 6.09
N PHE A 131 14.67 -7.13 6.90
CA PHE A 131 14.25 -6.77 8.23
C PHE A 131 15.07 -7.56 9.24
N GLU A 132 15.66 -6.84 10.16
CA GLU A 132 16.36 -7.36 11.33
C GLU A 132 15.94 -6.54 12.55
N ASN A 133 15.93 -7.14 13.73
CA ASN A 133 15.65 -6.42 14.97
C ASN A 133 16.49 -6.94 16.14
N HIS A 134 16.28 -6.40 17.34
CA HIS A 134 17.01 -6.73 18.56
C HIS A 134 16.72 -8.14 19.11
N ARG A 135 15.84 -8.91 18.47
CA ARG A 135 15.50 -10.29 18.89
C ARG A 135 16.26 -11.28 18.04
N ASP A 136 16.84 -12.29 18.66
CA ASP A 136 17.46 -13.40 17.96
C ASP A 136 16.41 -14.18 17.15
N PHE A 137 16.75 -14.61 15.94
CA PHE A 137 15.88 -15.35 15.01
C PHE A 137 14.63 -14.59 14.54
N SER A 138 14.71 -13.27 14.49
CA SER A 138 13.65 -12.40 13.99
C SER A 138 14.20 -11.54 12.86
N ASP A 139 14.37 -12.17 11.73
CA ASP A 139 14.83 -11.61 10.46
C ASP A 139 13.88 -12.03 9.34
N GLY A 140 13.93 -11.33 8.25
CA GLY A 140 13.12 -11.61 7.07
C GLY A 140 13.52 -10.73 5.91
N SER A 141 12.92 -10.98 4.77
CA SER A 141 13.09 -10.17 3.58
C SER A 141 11.80 -10.09 2.77
N GLY A 142 11.68 -9.02 2.01
CA GLY A 142 10.55 -8.83 1.14
C GLY A 142 10.94 -8.12 -0.15
N TYR A 143 10.14 -8.32 -1.16
CA TYR A 143 10.20 -7.47 -2.35
C TYR A 143 8.82 -7.32 -2.98
N GLY A 144 8.64 -6.23 -3.69
CA GLY A 144 7.43 -5.97 -4.46
C GLY A 144 7.73 -5.19 -5.72
N VAL A 145 6.98 -5.50 -6.77
CA VAL A 145 7.05 -4.82 -8.06
C VAL A 145 5.64 -4.57 -8.56
N ASN A 146 5.35 -3.32 -8.86
CA ASN A 146 4.04 -2.88 -9.34
C ASN A 146 4.18 -2.00 -10.59
N PRO A 147 4.24 -2.57 -11.81
CA PRO A 147 4.08 -1.83 -13.04
C PRO A 147 2.62 -1.38 -13.21
N SER A 148 2.42 -0.14 -13.61
CA SER A 148 1.13 0.43 -13.98
C SER A 148 1.22 1.14 -15.34
N PHE A 149 0.13 1.11 -16.08
CA PHE A 149 0.02 1.65 -17.42
C PHE A 149 -1.28 2.42 -17.53
N LYS A 150 -1.22 3.62 -18.08
CA LYS A 150 -2.38 4.47 -18.37
C LYS A 150 -2.44 4.79 -19.85
N TYR A 151 -3.63 4.67 -20.41
CA TYR A 151 -3.89 5.01 -21.80
C TYR A 151 -5.22 5.76 -21.95
N GLU A 152 -5.19 6.95 -22.52
CA GLU A 152 -6.38 7.72 -22.89
C GLU A 152 -6.89 7.28 -24.25
N LEU A 153 -7.94 6.46 -24.25
CA LEU A 153 -8.61 5.97 -25.45
C LEU A 153 -9.39 7.07 -26.18
N SER A 154 -9.90 8.04 -25.43
CA SER A 154 -10.61 9.21 -25.90
C SER A 154 -10.70 10.25 -24.79
N ASP A 155 -11.18 11.47 -25.10
CA ASP A 155 -11.42 12.55 -24.11
C ASP A 155 -12.32 12.15 -22.93
N GLN A 156 -13.04 11.03 -23.04
CA GLN A 156 -13.99 10.55 -22.02
C GLN A 156 -13.65 9.15 -21.49
N THR A 157 -12.61 8.51 -22.00
CA THR A 157 -12.30 7.12 -21.67
C THR A 157 -10.83 6.93 -21.42
N THR A 158 -10.49 6.54 -20.21
CA THR A 158 -9.11 6.19 -19.80
C THR A 158 -9.07 4.73 -19.38
N LEU A 159 -8.04 4.02 -19.79
CA LEU A 159 -7.70 2.68 -19.36
C LEU A 159 -6.51 2.76 -18.39
N ASP A 160 -6.71 2.31 -17.16
CA ASP A 160 -5.65 2.09 -16.19
C ASP A 160 -5.48 0.58 -15.97
N VAL A 161 -4.27 0.09 -16.14
CA VAL A 161 -3.90 -1.32 -15.90
C VAL A 161 -2.74 -1.36 -14.93
N SER A 162 -2.86 -2.18 -13.89
CA SER A 162 -1.82 -2.37 -12.89
C SER A 162 -1.70 -3.85 -12.54
N VAL A 163 -0.47 -4.29 -12.28
CA VAL A 163 -0.18 -5.65 -11.81
C VAL A 163 0.76 -5.53 -10.62
N GLU A 164 0.49 -6.26 -9.56
CA GLU A 164 1.37 -6.32 -8.40
C GLU A 164 1.88 -7.74 -8.19
N VAL A 165 3.18 -7.85 -7.95
CA VAL A 165 3.83 -9.07 -7.47
C VAL A 165 4.55 -8.70 -6.18
N ILE A 166 4.28 -9.43 -5.12
CA ILE A 166 4.85 -9.22 -3.80
C ILE A 166 5.20 -10.57 -3.18
N ASP A 167 6.31 -10.63 -2.48
CA ASP A 167 6.79 -11.82 -1.78
C ASP A 167 7.46 -11.42 -0.47
N TYR A 168 7.23 -12.21 0.57
CA TYR A 168 7.79 -12.05 1.93
C TYR A 168 8.23 -13.41 2.46
N ASP A 169 9.48 -13.44 2.94
CA ASP A 169 10.07 -14.58 3.67
C ASP A 169 10.20 -14.30 5.16
#